data_654234495be831755430718c5454f39b
#
_entry.id   654234495be831755430718c5454f39b
#
_cell.length_a   1.000
_cell.length_b   1.000
_cell.length_c   1.000
_cell.angle_alpha   90.00
_cell.angle_beta   90.00
_cell.angle_gamma   90.00
#
_symmetry.space_group_name_H-M   'P 1'
#
loop_
_entity.id
_entity.type
_entity.pdbx_description
1 polymer ?
#
loop_
_entity_poly.entity_id
_entity_poly.type
_entity_poly.pdbx_seq_one_letter_code
_entity_poly.pdbx_strand_id
1 'polypeptide(L)'
;AGARRFLVRRHLLAPPRALPPEPGSVLRVLDRLGSLQFDPLEVAGRNHDLTLLARVGGYRRSWTDELLYRDRVLYETYNKMLSLVPTAELPWYRVTWDRRREGHDGGAFDEHAPLVEELLGRIRDTGPLSSTDVKPRATIDWYWRPTNQVRALLEAMAEAGILAIERR
;
A
#
# COMPACT_ATOMS: atom_id res chain seq x y z
N ALA A 1 -0.37 24.18 25.80
CA ALA A 1 -0.42 22.86 26.47
C ALA A 1 -1.62 22.02 25.98
N GLY A 2 -2.81 22.61 25.76
CA GLY A 2 -4.04 21.89 25.39
C GLY A 2 -3.98 21.20 24.03
N ALA A 3 -3.62 21.91 22.96
CA ALA A 3 -3.54 21.38 21.59
C ALA A 3 -2.58 20.18 21.47
N ARG A 4 -1.39 20.26 22.08
CA ARG A 4 -0.44 19.15 22.09
C ARG A 4 -1.03 17.92 22.76
N ARG A 5 -1.69 18.07 23.92
CA ARG A 5 -2.35 16.98 24.64
C ARG A 5 -3.48 16.37 23.83
N PHE A 6 -4.27 17.20 23.14
CA PHE A 6 -5.32 16.75 22.24
C PHE A 6 -4.74 15.89 21.11
N LEU A 7 -3.73 16.38 20.39
CA LEU A 7 -3.11 15.64 19.28
C LEU A 7 -2.52 14.31 19.73
N VAL A 8 -1.78 14.28 20.82
CA VAL A 8 -1.17 13.05 21.35
C VAL A 8 -2.24 12.00 21.70
N ARG A 9 -3.35 12.42 22.32
CA ARG A 9 -4.49 11.54 22.62
C ARG A 9 -5.26 11.15 21.35
N ARG A 10 -5.50 12.09 20.44
CA ARG A 10 -6.19 11.84 19.17
C ARG A 10 -5.46 10.78 18.36
N HIS A 11 -4.13 10.80 18.36
CA HIS A 11 -3.29 9.85 17.66
C HIS A 11 -2.98 8.57 18.44
N LEU A 12 -3.68 8.31 19.54
CA LEU A 12 -3.55 7.10 20.37
C LEU A 12 -2.12 6.88 20.91
N LEU A 13 -1.41 7.97 21.19
CA LEU A 13 -0.04 7.94 21.71
C LEU A 13 0.04 8.11 23.24
N ALA A 14 -1.09 8.43 23.88
CA ALA A 14 -1.18 8.57 25.33
C ALA A 14 -2.51 7.99 25.88
N PRO A 15 -2.43 7.02 26.82
CA PRO A 15 -1.20 6.34 27.25
C PRO A 15 -0.61 5.48 26.11
N PRO A 16 0.72 5.26 26.10
CA PRO A 16 1.33 4.44 25.04
C PRO A 16 0.88 2.99 25.16
N ARG A 17 0.75 2.31 24.02
CA ARG A 17 0.38 0.88 23.93
C ARG A 17 -0.89 0.52 24.70
N ALA A 18 -1.87 1.44 24.71
CA ALA A 18 -3.09 1.30 25.50
C ALA A 18 -4.15 0.40 24.84
N LEU A 19 -4.03 0.13 23.54
CA LEU A 19 -4.96 -0.77 22.86
C LEU A 19 -4.66 -2.24 23.21
N PRO A 20 -5.70 -3.09 23.33
CA PRO A 20 -5.56 -4.50 23.66
C PRO A 20 -4.66 -5.27 22.67
N PRO A 21 -4.02 -6.38 23.12
CA PRO A 21 -3.19 -7.25 22.29
C PRO A 21 -4.04 -8.18 21.39
N GLU A 22 -4.74 -7.62 20.42
CA GLU A 22 -5.64 -8.33 19.52
C GLU A 22 -5.62 -7.75 18.09
N PRO A 23 -5.91 -8.53 17.03
CA PRO A 23 -5.94 -8.04 15.64
C PRO A 23 -6.89 -6.86 15.43
N GLY A 24 -8.04 -6.85 16.11
CA GLY A 24 -9.03 -5.75 16.05
C GLY A 24 -8.46 -4.39 16.45
N SER A 25 -7.39 -4.35 17.25
CA SER A 25 -6.72 -3.10 17.63
C SER A 25 -5.99 -2.46 16.45
N VAL A 26 -5.54 -3.23 15.45
CA VAL A 26 -4.98 -2.71 14.20
C VAL A 26 -6.03 -1.90 13.45
N LEU A 27 -7.25 -2.45 13.33
CA LEU A 27 -8.37 -1.78 12.67
C LEU A 27 -8.78 -0.50 13.41
N ARG A 28 -8.78 -0.50 14.75
CA ARG A 28 -9.04 0.70 15.57
C ARG A 28 -8.01 1.80 15.32
N VAL A 29 -6.74 1.44 15.11
CA VAL A 29 -5.70 2.43 14.76
C VAL A 29 -5.99 3.03 13.39
N LEU A 30 -6.33 2.22 12.40
CA LEU A 30 -6.66 2.67 11.05
C LEU A 30 -7.93 3.52 11.02
N ASP A 31 -8.98 3.12 11.74
CA ASP A 31 -10.20 3.94 11.90
C ASP A 31 -9.88 5.33 12.47
N ARG A 32 -8.92 5.43 13.37
CA ARG A 32 -8.51 6.69 13.98
C ARG A 32 -7.60 7.54 13.10
N LEU A 33 -6.69 6.92 12.34
CA LEU A 33 -5.66 7.59 11.55
C LEU A 33 -6.01 7.71 10.06
N GLY A 34 -6.95 6.92 9.58
CA GLY A 34 -7.37 6.83 8.17
C GLY A 34 -6.48 5.93 7.33
N SER A 35 -5.18 6.04 7.47
CA SER A 35 -4.20 5.22 6.75
C SER A 35 -2.91 5.07 7.51
N LEU A 36 -2.13 4.03 7.17
CA LEU A 36 -0.76 3.85 7.66
C LEU A 36 0.18 3.77 6.45
N GLN A 37 1.19 4.62 6.42
CA GLN A 37 2.18 4.58 5.33
C GLN A 37 2.90 3.23 5.34
N PHE A 38 2.93 2.59 4.18
CA PHE A 38 3.75 1.43 3.91
C PHE A 38 5.10 1.89 3.35
N ASP A 39 6.17 1.71 4.11
CA ASP A 39 7.51 2.00 3.65
C ASP A 39 8.24 0.66 3.42
N PRO A 40 8.75 0.38 2.21
CA PRO A 40 9.50 -0.83 1.93
C PRO A 40 10.88 -0.86 2.60
N LEU A 41 11.38 0.30 3.07
CA LEU A 41 12.65 0.39 3.77
C LEU A 41 12.48 -0.09 5.21
N GLU A 42 13.12 -1.18 5.56
CA GLU A 42 13.06 -1.81 6.88
C GLU A 42 14.38 -1.62 7.64
N VAL A 43 14.78 -0.37 7.89
CA VAL A 43 16.03 -0.07 8.62
C VAL A 43 15.90 -0.41 10.12
N ALA A 44 14.81 0.03 10.73
CA ALA A 44 14.51 -0.23 12.15
C ALA A 44 13.23 -1.06 12.33
N GLY A 45 12.56 -1.39 11.23
CA GLY A 45 11.26 -2.06 11.15
C GLY A 45 10.37 -1.39 10.11
N ARG A 46 9.32 -2.09 9.65
CA ARG A 46 8.35 -1.52 8.72
C ARG A 46 7.63 -0.35 9.38
N ASN A 47 7.46 0.77 8.69
CA ASN A 47 6.88 2.00 9.23
C ASN A 47 5.48 1.77 9.88
N HIS A 48 4.61 1.03 9.22
CA HIS A 48 3.29 0.71 9.77
C HIS A 48 3.37 -0.16 11.03
N ASP A 49 4.32 -1.11 11.10
CA ASP A 49 4.53 -1.92 12.30
C ASP A 49 5.00 -1.06 13.48
N LEU A 50 5.93 -0.14 13.26
CA LEU A 50 6.40 0.79 14.30
C LEU A 50 5.27 1.70 14.79
N THR A 51 4.41 2.13 13.86
CA THR A 51 3.22 2.92 14.18
C THR A 51 2.24 2.14 15.05
N LEU A 52 2.03 0.86 14.75
CA LEU A 52 1.16 -0.04 15.51
C LEU A 52 1.76 -0.42 16.86
N LEU A 53 3.06 -0.73 16.91
CA LEU A 53 3.79 -1.01 18.15
C LEU A 53 3.70 0.12 19.18
N ALA A 54 3.65 1.37 18.74
CA ALA A 54 3.51 2.51 19.63
C ALA A 54 2.12 2.60 20.30
N ARG A 55 1.11 1.92 19.77
CA ARG A 55 -0.31 2.06 20.14
C ARG A 55 -0.94 0.80 20.70
N VAL A 56 -0.52 -0.37 20.20
CA VAL A 56 -1.10 -1.66 20.54
C VAL A 56 -0.17 -2.42 21.47
N GLY A 57 -0.65 -2.82 22.63
CA GLY A 57 0.07 -3.67 23.55
C GLY A 57 0.33 -5.05 22.94
N GLY A 58 1.60 -5.52 22.99
CA GLY A 58 1.93 -6.85 22.48
C GLY A 58 1.64 -7.05 20.97
N TYR A 59 1.65 -5.99 20.16
CA TYR A 59 1.43 -6.06 18.72
C TYR A 59 2.31 -7.12 18.04
N ARG A 60 1.75 -7.84 17.07
CA ARG A 60 2.42 -8.87 16.25
C ARG A 60 2.24 -8.55 14.77
N ARG A 61 3.34 -8.61 14.01
CA ARG A 61 3.36 -8.42 12.54
C ARG A 61 2.33 -9.29 11.82
N SER A 62 2.20 -10.55 12.26
CA SER A 62 1.27 -11.51 11.66
C SER A 62 -0.17 -11.01 11.63
N TRP A 63 -0.59 -10.18 12.58
CA TRP A 63 -1.95 -9.63 12.60
C TRP A 63 -2.20 -8.70 11.40
N THR A 64 -1.25 -7.83 11.07
CA THR A 64 -1.37 -6.97 9.89
C THR A 64 -1.29 -7.78 8.60
N ASP A 65 -0.37 -8.74 8.51
CA ASP A 65 -0.23 -9.62 7.35
C ASP A 65 -1.50 -10.47 7.13
N GLU A 66 -2.13 -10.98 8.21
CA GLU A 66 -3.39 -11.71 8.13
C GLU A 66 -4.55 -10.83 7.65
N LEU A 67 -4.69 -9.64 8.22
CA LEU A 67 -5.72 -8.67 7.83
C LEU A 67 -5.57 -8.20 6.37
N LEU A 68 -4.33 -8.11 5.87
CA LEU A 68 -4.03 -7.75 4.48
C LEU A 68 -4.26 -8.92 3.52
N TYR A 69 -3.66 -10.08 3.78
CA TYR A 69 -3.48 -11.11 2.76
C TYR A 69 -4.40 -12.31 2.91
N ARG A 70 -4.93 -12.57 4.12
CA ARG A 70 -5.92 -13.62 4.37
C ARG A 70 -7.34 -13.07 4.42
N ASP A 71 -7.58 -12.13 5.33
CA ASP A 71 -8.92 -11.63 5.63
C ASP A 71 -9.38 -10.53 4.65
N ARG A 72 -8.44 -9.88 3.97
CA ARG A 72 -8.67 -8.82 2.98
C ARG A 72 -9.51 -7.65 3.52
N VAL A 73 -9.46 -7.40 4.82
CA VAL A 73 -10.10 -6.24 5.46
C VAL A 73 -9.22 -5.00 5.43
N LEU A 74 -7.93 -5.18 5.14
CA LEU A 74 -6.99 -4.13 4.79
C LEU A 74 -6.55 -4.28 3.34
N TYR A 75 -6.13 -3.16 2.75
CA TYR A 75 -5.70 -3.07 1.36
C TYR A 75 -4.50 -2.15 1.23
N GLU A 76 -3.60 -2.48 0.32
CA GLU A 76 -2.47 -1.63 -0.05
C GLU A 76 -2.86 -0.75 -1.24
N THR A 77 -2.85 0.55 -1.07
CA THR A 77 -3.11 1.50 -2.16
C THR A 77 -2.27 2.77 -2.02
N TYR A 78 -2.23 3.54 -3.08
CA TYR A 78 -1.51 4.81 -3.09
C TYR A 78 -2.44 5.95 -2.64
N ASN A 79 -2.07 6.56 -1.52
CA ASN A 79 -2.57 7.85 -1.07
C ASN A 79 -1.55 8.92 -1.52
N LYS A 80 -0.90 9.63 -0.60
CA LYS A 80 0.30 10.41 -0.91
C LYS A 80 1.47 9.49 -1.28
N MET A 81 1.61 8.41 -0.53
CA MET A 81 2.57 7.31 -0.72
C MET A 81 1.81 6.00 -0.57
N LEU A 82 2.48 4.88 -0.88
CA LEU A 82 1.90 3.56 -0.62
C LEU A 82 1.46 3.46 0.85
N SER A 83 0.24 3.03 1.08
CA SER A 83 -0.41 3.05 2.39
C SER A 83 -1.31 1.84 2.58
N LEU A 84 -1.46 1.43 3.83
CA LEU A 84 -2.48 0.49 4.27
C LEU A 84 -3.76 1.27 4.60
N VAL A 85 -4.88 0.82 4.09
CA VAL A 85 -6.19 1.40 4.31
C VAL A 85 -7.22 0.32 4.60
N PRO A 86 -8.32 0.61 5.29
CA PRO A 86 -9.45 -0.32 5.35
C PRO A 86 -10.01 -0.60 3.96
N THR A 87 -10.27 -1.85 3.61
CA THR A 87 -10.85 -2.22 2.31
C THR A 87 -12.20 -1.55 2.07
N ALA A 88 -12.97 -1.30 3.12
CA ALA A 88 -14.24 -0.58 3.07
C ALA A 88 -14.10 0.88 2.57
N GLU A 89 -12.91 1.47 2.68
CA GLU A 89 -12.62 2.84 2.23
C GLU A 89 -12.26 2.92 0.72
N LEU A 90 -12.04 1.79 0.04
CA LEU A 90 -11.61 1.77 -1.36
C LEU A 90 -12.51 2.56 -2.31
N PRO A 91 -13.84 2.62 -2.16
CA PRO A 91 -14.67 3.44 -3.03
C PRO A 91 -14.26 4.91 -3.09
N TRP A 92 -13.71 5.45 -1.98
CA TRP A 92 -13.22 6.83 -1.90
C TRP A 92 -11.87 7.03 -2.61
N TYR A 93 -11.09 5.96 -2.75
CA TYR A 93 -9.79 5.99 -3.45
C TYR A 93 -9.93 6.04 -4.97
N ARG A 94 -11.12 5.79 -5.52
CA ARG A 94 -11.39 5.86 -6.95
C ARG A 94 -10.92 7.20 -7.56
N VAL A 95 -11.17 8.31 -6.88
CA VAL A 95 -10.73 9.64 -7.33
C VAL A 95 -9.20 9.71 -7.48
N THR A 96 -8.47 9.05 -6.57
CA THR A 96 -7.00 9.00 -6.63
C THR A 96 -6.55 8.09 -7.78
N TRP A 97 -7.20 6.94 -7.95
CA TRP A 97 -6.89 6.01 -9.04
C TRP A 97 -7.16 6.61 -10.42
N ASP A 98 -8.29 7.29 -10.60
CA ASP A 98 -8.65 7.95 -11.87
C ASP A 98 -7.62 9.03 -12.20
N ARG A 99 -7.23 9.87 -11.24
CA ARG A 99 -6.17 10.88 -11.42
C ARG A 99 -4.81 10.27 -11.75
N ARG A 100 -4.44 9.16 -11.12
CA ARG A 100 -3.20 8.44 -11.42
C ARG A 100 -3.23 7.81 -12.79
N ARG A 101 -4.37 7.24 -13.19
CA ARG A 101 -4.58 6.69 -14.54
C ARG A 101 -4.40 7.78 -15.59
N GLU A 102 -5.08 8.91 -15.46
CA GLU A 102 -4.93 10.06 -16.35
C GLU A 102 -3.46 10.53 -16.45
N GLY A 103 -2.72 10.49 -15.34
CA GLY A 103 -1.29 10.82 -15.33
C GLY A 103 -0.39 9.81 -16.05
N HIS A 104 -0.85 8.56 -16.19
CA HIS A 104 -0.10 7.49 -16.89
C HIS A 104 -0.58 7.28 -18.33
N ASP A 105 -1.82 7.64 -18.68
CA ASP A 105 -2.41 7.41 -20.01
C ASP A 105 -1.65 8.18 -21.11
N GLY A 106 -1.26 9.41 -20.91
CA GLY A 106 -0.44 10.18 -21.88
C GLY A 106 1.07 9.92 -21.78
N GLY A 107 1.50 8.90 -21.03
CA GLY A 107 2.90 8.60 -20.75
C GLY A 107 3.18 7.10 -20.74
N ALA A 108 3.46 6.53 -19.57
CA ALA A 108 3.96 5.15 -19.44
C ALA A 108 3.02 4.08 -20.06
N PHE A 109 1.70 4.27 -20.02
CA PHE A 109 0.76 3.30 -20.59
C PHE A 109 0.74 3.36 -22.11
N ASP A 110 0.71 4.54 -22.71
CA ASP A 110 0.71 4.69 -24.18
C ASP A 110 2.08 4.32 -24.75
N GLU A 111 3.16 4.80 -24.14
CA GLU A 111 4.53 4.52 -24.58
C GLU A 111 4.85 3.01 -24.55
N HIS A 112 4.27 2.27 -23.62
CA HIS A 112 4.55 0.85 -23.40
C HIS A 112 3.30 -0.03 -23.55
N ALA A 113 2.30 0.40 -24.32
CA ALA A 113 1.02 -0.28 -24.46
C ALA A 113 1.12 -1.80 -24.77
N PRO A 114 1.98 -2.25 -25.69
CA PRO A 114 2.10 -3.69 -25.95
C PRO A 114 2.53 -4.51 -24.73
N LEU A 115 3.42 -3.95 -23.89
CA LEU A 115 3.86 -4.63 -22.67
C LEU A 115 2.78 -4.57 -21.57
N VAL A 116 2.03 -3.48 -21.46
CA VAL A 116 0.88 -3.38 -20.55
C VAL A 116 -0.15 -4.46 -20.88
N GLU A 117 -0.51 -4.63 -22.16
CA GLU A 117 -1.45 -5.67 -22.61
C GLU A 117 -0.91 -7.09 -22.35
N GLU A 118 0.39 -7.34 -22.62
CA GLU A 118 1.05 -8.62 -22.32
C GLU A 118 0.94 -8.95 -20.83
N LEU A 119 1.28 -8.00 -19.95
CA LEU A 119 1.25 -8.21 -18.50
C LEU A 119 -0.17 -8.47 -17.99
N LEU A 120 -1.15 -7.69 -18.46
CA LEU A 120 -2.56 -7.89 -18.11
C LEU A 120 -3.10 -9.23 -18.61
N GLY A 121 -2.74 -9.63 -19.84
CA GLY A 121 -3.08 -10.94 -20.40
C GLY A 121 -2.54 -12.06 -19.50
N ARG A 122 -1.24 -12.03 -19.19
CA ARG A 122 -0.62 -13.03 -18.31
C ARG A 122 -1.29 -13.11 -16.94
N ILE A 123 -1.59 -11.97 -16.33
CA ILE A 123 -2.26 -11.96 -15.02
C ILE A 123 -3.65 -12.57 -15.09
N ARG A 124 -4.42 -12.34 -16.17
CA ARG A 124 -5.73 -12.96 -16.37
C ARG A 124 -5.63 -14.48 -16.56
N ASP A 125 -4.62 -14.93 -17.28
CA ASP A 125 -4.48 -16.33 -17.66
C ASP A 125 -3.84 -17.19 -16.55
N THR A 126 -2.87 -16.64 -15.82
CA THR A 126 -2.03 -17.40 -14.87
C THR A 126 -2.15 -16.93 -13.41
N GLY A 127 -2.86 -15.83 -13.15
CA GLY A 127 -2.99 -15.25 -11.80
C GLY A 127 -1.88 -14.25 -11.46
N PRO A 128 -1.65 -14.01 -10.17
CA PRO A 128 -0.71 -12.98 -9.70
C PRO A 128 0.67 -13.10 -10.31
N LEU A 129 1.29 -11.97 -10.64
CA LEU A 129 2.56 -11.87 -11.33
C LEU A 129 3.53 -10.96 -10.56
N SER A 130 4.75 -11.43 -10.35
CA SER A 130 5.86 -10.62 -9.88
C SER A 130 6.72 -10.11 -11.04
N SER A 131 7.36 -8.97 -10.87
CA SER A 131 8.34 -8.47 -11.85
C SER A 131 9.53 -9.42 -12.04
N THR A 132 9.76 -10.35 -11.12
CA THR A 132 10.80 -11.39 -11.22
C THR A 132 10.35 -12.60 -12.05
N ASP A 133 9.05 -12.78 -12.27
CA ASP A 133 8.49 -13.88 -13.09
C ASP A 133 8.52 -13.56 -14.58
N VAL A 134 8.91 -12.36 -14.94
CA VAL A 134 9.03 -11.89 -16.31
C VAL A 134 10.50 -11.65 -16.63
N LYS A 135 10.94 -12.10 -17.82
CA LYS A 135 12.31 -11.83 -18.27
C LYS A 135 12.59 -10.33 -18.18
N PRO A 136 13.78 -9.93 -17.69
CA PRO A 136 14.15 -8.52 -17.61
C PRO A 136 13.97 -7.82 -18.95
N ARG A 137 13.32 -6.68 -18.94
CA ARG A 137 13.15 -5.78 -20.08
C ARG A 137 14.10 -4.59 -19.94
N ALA A 138 13.93 -3.59 -20.75
CA ALA A 138 14.69 -2.36 -20.65
C ALA A 138 14.57 -1.71 -19.27
N THR A 139 15.54 -0.88 -18.94
CA THR A 139 15.46 0.03 -17.80
C THR A 139 14.85 1.33 -18.28
N ILE A 140 13.91 1.88 -17.56
CA ILE A 140 13.26 3.17 -17.83
C ILE A 140 13.46 4.12 -16.65
N ASP A 141 13.43 5.42 -16.91
CA ASP A 141 13.41 6.42 -15.86
C ASP A 141 12.08 6.33 -15.09
N TRP A 142 12.19 6.27 -13.76
CA TRP A 142 11.06 6.12 -12.90
C TRP A 142 11.27 6.86 -11.60
N TYR A 143 10.30 7.63 -11.15
CA TYR A 143 10.32 8.49 -9.96
C TYR A 143 11.70 8.87 -9.39
N TRP A 144 12.29 7.99 -8.57
CA TRP A 144 13.51 8.27 -7.83
C TRP A 144 14.78 7.73 -8.48
N ARG A 145 14.66 6.75 -9.37
CA ARG A 145 15.77 6.09 -10.04
C ARG A 145 15.31 5.27 -11.24
N PRO A 146 16.19 5.08 -12.22
CA PRO A 146 15.92 4.12 -13.29
C PRO A 146 15.56 2.73 -12.70
N THR A 147 14.55 2.08 -13.24
CA THR A 147 14.09 0.79 -12.80
C THR A 147 13.71 -0.13 -13.98
N ASN A 148 13.56 -1.42 -13.71
CA ASN A 148 13.08 -2.37 -14.70
C ASN A 148 11.68 -1.99 -15.19
N GLN A 149 11.48 -1.97 -16.50
CA GLN A 149 10.25 -1.57 -17.17
C GLN A 149 9.01 -2.36 -16.67
N VAL A 150 9.14 -3.69 -16.48
CA VAL A 150 8.03 -4.51 -15.97
C VAL A 150 7.62 -4.05 -14.57
N ARG A 151 8.60 -3.81 -13.69
CA ARG A 151 8.33 -3.32 -12.34
C ARG A 151 7.64 -1.96 -12.35
N ALA A 152 8.12 -1.03 -13.18
CA ALA A 152 7.51 0.30 -13.31
C ALA A 152 6.06 0.23 -13.75
N LEU A 153 5.75 -0.59 -14.77
CA LEU A 153 4.39 -0.74 -15.29
C LEU A 153 3.45 -1.45 -14.30
N LEU A 154 3.93 -2.48 -13.60
CA LEU A 154 3.12 -3.12 -12.54
C LEU A 154 2.82 -2.13 -11.40
N GLU A 155 3.79 -1.27 -11.04
CA GLU A 155 3.59 -0.21 -10.05
C GLU A 155 2.60 0.84 -10.55
N ALA A 156 2.74 1.34 -11.78
CA ALA A 156 1.81 2.28 -12.39
C ALA A 156 0.37 1.74 -12.45
N MET A 157 0.20 0.48 -12.85
CA MET A 157 -1.12 -0.17 -12.87
C MET A 157 -1.73 -0.33 -11.47
N ALA A 158 -0.90 -0.60 -10.46
CA ALA A 158 -1.37 -0.65 -9.07
C ALA A 158 -1.74 0.76 -8.54
N GLU A 159 -0.97 1.80 -8.90
CA GLU A 159 -1.30 3.19 -8.58
C GLU A 159 -2.61 3.66 -9.21
N ALA A 160 -2.86 3.22 -10.44
CA ALA A 160 -4.08 3.51 -11.20
C ALA A 160 -5.29 2.65 -10.81
N GLY A 161 -5.15 1.75 -9.83
CA GLY A 161 -6.21 0.84 -9.39
C GLY A 161 -6.62 -0.21 -10.45
N ILE A 162 -5.77 -0.44 -11.45
CA ILE A 162 -5.97 -1.48 -12.48
C ILE A 162 -5.60 -2.84 -11.91
N LEU A 163 -4.57 -2.90 -11.08
CA LEU A 163 -4.11 -4.10 -10.38
C LEU A 163 -4.20 -3.94 -8.87
N ALA A 164 -4.41 -5.05 -8.19
CA ALA A 164 -4.30 -5.18 -6.74
C ALA A 164 -2.99 -5.90 -6.38
N ILE A 165 -2.50 -5.65 -5.16
CA ILE A 165 -1.35 -6.36 -4.62
C ILE A 165 -1.83 -7.63 -3.93
N GLU A 166 -1.44 -8.79 -4.47
CA GLU A 166 -1.78 -10.08 -3.89
C GLU A 166 -1.00 -10.33 -2.61
N ARG A 167 0.32 -10.13 -2.66
CA ARG A 167 1.23 -10.29 -1.52
C ARG A 167 2.57 -9.61 -1.81
N ARG A 168 3.26 -9.17 -0.75
CA ARG A 168 4.65 -8.70 -0.80
C ARG A 168 5.59 -9.68 -0.11
#